data_c961e9f8738fb67edd00128b0452c465
#
_entry.id   c961e9f8738fb67edd00128b0452c465
#
_cell.length_a   1.000
_cell.length_b   1.000
_cell.length_c   1.000
_cell.angle_alpha   90.00
_cell.angle_beta   90.00
_cell.angle_gamma   90.00
#
_symmetry.space_group_name_H-M   'P 1'
#
loop_
_entity.id
_entity.type
_entity.pdbx_description
1 polymer ?
#
loop_
_entity_poly.entity_id
_entity_poly.type
_entity_poly.pdbx_seq_one_letter_code
_entity_poly.pdbx_strand_id
1 'polypeptide(L)'
;MEVFLKRAYEEPARADGFRVLVDRLWPRGKKKADLRLDAWAKDLAPSTELRKWFNHDPKRWLEFCKRYRVELKNPKAKTAIADTVQAAQKYSAITLIYAAKDTVHNEAVLLRTLFKRKAGA
;
A
#
# COMPACT_ATOMS: atom_id res chain seq x y z
N MET A 1 -8.40 -7.66 12.73
CA MET A 1 -8.22 -7.78 11.27
C MET A 1 -6.74 -7.84 10.93
N GLU A 2 -6.35 -8.83 10.13
CA GLU A 2 -4.96 -8.96 9.68
C GLU A 2 -4.66 -7.99 8.54
N VAL A 3 -3.43 -7.48 8.50
CA VAL A 3 -2.95 -6.64 7.41
C VAL A 3 -1.68 -7.26 6.84
N PHE A 4 -1.75 -7.70 5.59
CA PHE A 4 -0.65 -8.37 4.89
C PHE A 4 -0.07 -7.50 3.79
N LEU A 5 1.13 -7.85 3.35
CA LEU A 5 1.78 -7.28 2.18
C LEU A 5 1.95 -8.37 1.14
N LYS A 6 1.77 -8.02 -0.14
CA LYS A 6 1.98 -8.96 -1.23
C LYS A 6 2.40 -8.20 -2.48
N ARG A 7 3.38 -8.73 -3.21
CA ARG A 7 3.76 -8.14 -4.49
C ARG A 7 2.67 -8.38 -5.53
N ALA A 8 2.50 -7.42 -6.43
CA ALA A 8 1.53 -7.53 -7.52
C ALA A 8 1.78 -8.74 -8.42
N TYR A 9 3.01 -9.27 -8.41
CA TYR A 9 3.42 -10.38 -9.26
C TYR A 9 3.24 -11.75 -8.61
N GLU A 10 2.79 -11.78 -7.35
CA GLU A 10 2.43 -13.02 -6.68
C GLU A 10 0.96 -13.33 -6.95
N GLU A 11 0.63 -14.62 -6.98
CA GLU A 11 -0.73 -15.06 -7.26
C GLU A 11 -1.73 -14.57 -6.22
N PRO A 12 -2.89 -14.05 -6.65
CA PRO A 12 -3.96 -13.75 -5.71
C PRO A 12 -4.41 -15.00 -4.98
N ALA A 13 -4.76 -14.86 -3.70
CA ALA A 13 -5.23 -15.95 -2.87
C ALA A 13 -6.45 -15.51 -2.06
N ARG A 14 -7.33 -16.46 -1.75
CA ARG A 14 -8.52 -16.17 -0.94
C ARG A 14 -8.15 -15.57 0.41
N ALA A 15 -7.05 -16.04 1.00
CA ALA A 15 -6.57 -15.57 2.29
C ALA A 15 -6.15 -14.09 2.28
N ASP A 16 -5.94 -13.50 1.09
CA ASP A 16 -5.59 -12.08 0.99
C ASP A 16 -6.69 -11.16 1.50
N GLY A 17 -7.94 -11.62 1.47
CA GLY A 17 -9.07 -10.79 1.86
C GLY A 17 -9.28 -9.62 0.91
N PHE A 18 -9.40 -8.41 1.46
CA PHE A 18 -9.57 -7.19 0.68
C PHE A 18 -8.23 -6.79 0.07
N ARG A 19 -8.13 -6.80 -1.27
CA ARG A 19 -6.88 -6.52 -1.98
C ARG A 19 -6.88 -5.08 -2.47
N VAL A 20 -5.93 -4.28 -2.01
CA VAL A 20 -5.83 -2.87 -2.40
C VAL A 20 -4.43 -2.55 -2.92
N LEU A 21 -4.38 -1.98 -4.14
CA LEU A 21 -3.11 -1.52 -4.72
C LEU A 21 -2.78 -0.16 -4.13
N VAL A 22 -1.57 -0.02 -3.59
CA VAL A 22 -1.12 1.21 -2.92
C VAL A 22 -0.05 1.96 -3.70
N ASP A 23 0.26 1.53 -4.91
CA ASP A 23 1.17 2.24 -5.81
C ASP A 23 0.42 3.29 -6.61
N ARG A 24 1.13 4.33 -7.03
CA ARG A 24 0.58 5.37 -7.91
C ARG A 24 0.39 4.87 -9.33
N LEU A 25 1.29 4.00 -9.80
CA LEU A 25 1.28 3.48 -11.16
C LEU A 25 0.79 2.04 -11.19
N TRP A 26 0.14 1.68 -12.30
CA TRP A 26 -0.31 0.30 -12.53
C TRP A 26 0.90 -0.61 -12.70
N PRO A 27 0.91 -1.82 -12.10
CA PRO A 27 2.02 -2.76 -12.25
C PRO A 27 2.22 -3.16 -13.71
N ARG A 28 3.46 -3.04 -14.18
CA ARG A 28 3.80 -3.32 -15.57
C ARG A 28 3.49 -4.78 -15.92
N GLY A 29 2.84 -4.98 -17.07
CA GLY A 29 2.56 -6.31 -17.60
C GLY A 29 1.36 -7.01 -16.98
N LYS A 30 0.68 -6.40 -16.04
CA LYS A 30 -0.48 -7.00 -15.38
C LYS A 30 -1.80 -6.46 -15.93
N LYS A 31 -2.73 -7.37 -16.19
CA LYS A 31 -4.09 -7.01 -16.57
C LYS A 31 -4.95 -6.89 -15.33
N LYS A 32 -6.07 -6.20 -15.46
CA LYS A 32 -7.03 -6.03 -14.36
C LYS A 32 -7.46 -7.38 -13.79
N ALA A 33 -7.73 -8.35 -14.65
CA ALA A 33 -8.15 -9.69 -14.25
C ALA A 33 -7.07 -10.43 -13.45
N ASP A 34 -5.78 -10.13 -13.71
CA ASP A 34 -4.67 -10.78 -13.01
C ASP A 34 -4.55 -10.33 -11.57
N LEU A 35 -4.83 -9.06 -11.30
CA LEU A 35 -4.61 -8.48 -9.97
C LEU A 35 -5.76 -8.71 -9.01
N ARG A 36 -6.96 -8.89 -9.51
CA ARG A 36 -8.17 -9.10 -8.70
C ARG A 36 -8.25 -8.13 -7.52
N LEU A 37 -8.09 -6.83 -7.83
CA LEU A 37 -8.13 -5.79 -6.81
C LEU A 37 -9.56 -5.47 -6.41
N ASP A 38 -9.75 -5.18 -5.12
CA ASP A 38 -10.98 -4.60 -4.62
C ASP A 38 -10.93 -3.07 -4.65
N ALA A 39 -9.72 -2.51 -4.62
CA ALA A 39 -9.54 -1.06 -4.70
C ALA A 39 -8.14 -0.70 -5.20
N TRP A 40 -8.02 0.52 -5.73
CA TRP A 40 -6.73 1.13 -6.07
C TRP A 40 -6.65 2.47 -5.35
N ALA A 41 -5.83 2.53 -4.30
CA ALA A 41 -5.74 3.70 -3.42
C ALA A 41 -4.55 4.58 -3.80
N LYS A 42 -4.65 5.28 -4.94
CA LYS A 42 -3.58 6.17 -5.43
C LYS A 42 -3.21 7.25 -4.43
N ASP A 43 -4.17 7.73 -3.65
CA ASP A 43 -3.95 8.80 -2.66
C ASP A 43 -3.05 8.35 -1.52
N LEU A 44 -2.78 7.05 -1.39
CA LEU A 44 -1.87 6.51 -0.39
C LEU A 44 -0.44 6.40 -0.89
N ALA A 45 -0.21 6.52 -2.21
CA ALA A 45 1.14 6.43 -2.76
C ALA A 45 1.96 7.66 -2.40
N PRO A 46 3.29 7.52 -2.27
CA PRO A 46 4.16 8.68 -2.11
C PRO A 46 4.02 9.62 -3.31
N SER A 47 4.31 10.91 -3.10
CA SER A 47 4.33 11.87 -4.18
C SER A 47 5.31 11.43 -5.28
N THR A 48 5.10 11.92 -6.49
CA THR A 48 6.00 11.63 -7.61
C THR A 48 7.43 12.09 -7.30
N GLU A 49 7.58 13.25 -6.66
CA GLU A 49 8.89 13.78 -6.27
C GLU A 49 9.58 12.86 -5.27
N LEU A 50 8.84 12.43 -4.23
CA LEU A 50 9.42 11.56 -3.21
C LEU A 50 9.80 10.20 -3.78
N ARG A 51 8.94 9.64 -4.65
CA ARG A 51 9.21 8.37 -5.31
C ARG A 51 10.48 8.44 -6.15
N LYS A 52 10.63 9.51 -6.94
CA LYS A 52 11.82 9.69 -7.79
C LYS A 52 13.08 9.90 -6.97
N TRP A 53 12.97 10.67 -5.89
CA TRP A 53 14.10 10.90 -5.00
C TRP A 53 14.57 9.60 -4.34
N PHE A 54 13.62 8.78 -3.87
CA PHE A 54 13.94 7.51 -3.23
C PHE A 54 14.62 6.54 -4.20
N ASN A 55 14.08 6.42 -5.39
CA ASN A 55 14.63 5.62 -6.49
C ASN A 55 15.08 4.21 -6.08
N HIS A 56 14.27 3.56 -5.23
CA HIS A 56 14.53 2.19 -4.73
C HIS A 56 15.90 2.04 -4.05
N ASP A 57 16.45 3.11 -3.49
CA ASP A 57 17.75 3.08 -2.84
C ASP A 57 17.60 2.82 -1.33
N PRO A 58 17.97 1.62 -0.84
CA PRO A 58 17.84 1.28 0.59
C PRO A 58 18.58 2.26 1.52
N LYS A 59 19.62 2.93 1.04
CA LYS A 59 20.36 3.91 1.83
C LYS A 59 19.52 5.14 2.15
N ARG A 60 18.49 5.40 1.36
CA ARG A 60 17.56 6.53 1.55
C ARG A 60 16.32 6.15 2.32
N TRP A 61 16.22 4.90 2.78
CA TRP A 61 14.99 4.38 3.39
C TRP A 61 14.53 5.17 4.60
N LEU A 62 15.43 5.47 5.55
CA LEU A 62 15.03 6.18 6.77
C LEU A 62 14.52 7.57 6.47
N GLU A 63 15.18 8.30 5.58
CA GLU A 63 14.74 9.64 5.19
C GLU A 63 13.45 9.56 4.36
N PHE A 64 13.31 8.54 3.51
CA PHE A 64 12.07 8.29 2.77
C PHE A 64 10.90 8.12 3.74
N CYS A 65 11.05 7.28 4.74
CA CYS A 65 10.00 7.05 5.73
C CYS A 65 9.60 8.33 6.44
N LYS A 66 10.58 9.16 6.81
CA LYS A 66 10.33 10.43 7.48
C LYS A 66 9.49 11.35 6.60
N ARG A 67 9.88 11.51 5.33
CA ARG A 67 9.16 12.36 4.38
C ARG A 67 7.78 11.81 4.05
N TYR A 68 7.69 10.51 3.88
CA TYR A 68 6.42 9.85 3.55
C TYR A 68 5.41 10.00 4.69
N ARG A 69 5.86 9.87 5.95
CA ARG A 69 4.98 10.10 7.11
C ARG A 69 4.38 11.49 7.11
N VAL A 70 5.16 12.49 6.69
CA VAL A 70 4.65 13.86 6.58
C VAL A 70 3.57 13.93 5.49
N GLU A 71 3.82 13.31 4.33
CA GLU A 71 2.81 13.27 3.25
C GLU A 71 1.53 12.58 3.70
N LEU A 72 1.63 11.52 4.48
CA LEU A 72 0.48 10.75 4.95
C LEU A 72 -0.35 11.46 6.01
N LYS A 73 0.09 12.60 6.52
CA LYS A 73 -0.71 13.46 7.39
C LYS A 73 -1.74 14.26 6.60
N ASN A 74 -1.65 14.29 5.28
CA ASN A 74 -2.60 14.95 4.41
C ASN A 74 -4.01 14.39 4.65
N PRO A 75 -5.06 15.24 4.73
CA PRO A 75 -6.43 14.78 4.92
C PRO A 75 -6.90 13.74 3.90
N LYS A 76 -6.48 13.86 2.63
CA LYS A 76 -6.84 12.87 1.60
C LYS A 76 -6.29 11.49 1.94
N ALA A 77 -5.04 11.42 2.40
CA ALA A 77 -4.43 10.15 2.78
C ALA A 77 -5.14 9.54 4.00
N LYS A 78 -5.42 10.35 5.00
CA LYS A 78 -6.14 9.88 6.19
C LYS A 78 -7.53 9.36 5.83
N THR A 79 -8.24 10.07 4.97
CA THR A 79 -9.55 9.64 4.49
C THR A 79 -9.44 8.33 3.71
N ALA A 80 -8.43 8.20 2.85
CA ALA A 80 -8.24 7.00 2.05
C ALA A 80 -7.98 5.77 2.93
N ILE A 81 -7.20 5.92 4.01
CA ILE A 81 -6.97 4.82 4.96
C ILE A 81 -8.29 4.44 5.64
N ALA A 82 -9.02 5.43 6.15
CA ALA A 82 -10.28 5.19 6.85
C ALA A 82 -11.31 4.53 5.92
N ASP A 83 -11.44 5.02 4.69
CA ASP A 83 -12.39 4.48 3.72
C ASP A 83 -12.03 3.05 3.33
N THR A 84 -10.73 2.75 3.18
CA THR A 84 -10.28 1.40 2.84
C THR A 84 -10.59 0.42 3.98
N VAL A 85 -10.32 0.80 5.22
CA VAL A 85 -10.63 -0.03 6.39
C VAL A 85 -12.14 -0.25 6.47
N GLN A 86 -12.94 0.79 6.22
CA GLN A 86 -14.40 0.68 6.25
C GLN A 86 -14.89 -0.28 5.17
N ALA A 87 -14.37 -0.15 3.94
CA ALA A 87 -14.75 -1.02 2.84
C ALA A 87 -14.38 -2.48 3.10
N ALA A 88 -13.33 -2.70 3.88
CA ALA A 88 -12.83 -4.04 4.17
C ALA A 88 -13.46 -4.70 5.41
N GLN A 89 -14.45 -4.07 6.03
CA GLN A 89 -15.05 -4.56 7.28
C GLN A 89 -15.60 -5.99 7.18
N LYS A 90 -16.06 -6.39 6.02
CA LYS A 90 -16.62 -7.73 5.81
C LYS A 90 -15.55 -8.80 5.57
N TYR A 91 -14.30 -8.39 5.46
CA TYR A 91 -13.18 -9.29 5.19
C TYR A 91 -12.40 -9.55 6.47
N SER A 92 -11.73 -10.70 6.54
CA SER A 92 -10.88 -11.04 7.69
C SER A 92 -9.50 -10.41 7.59
N ALA A 93 -9.12 -9.95 6.40
CA ALA A 93 -7.80 -9.39 6.16
C ALA A 93 -7.83 -8.28 5.10
N ILE A 94 -6.83 -7.41 5.16
CA ILE A 94 -6.51 -6.45 4.11
C ILE A 94 -5.12 -6.81 3.61
N THR A 95 -4.93 -6.90 2.30
CA THR A 95 -3.60 -7.10 1.72
C THR A 95 -3.23 -5.90 0.88
N LEU A 96 -2.15 -5.24 1.25
CA LEU A 96 -1.61 -4.09 0.53
C LEU A 96 -0.73 -4.62 -0.62
N ILE A 97 -1.13 -4.31 -1.85
CA ILE A 97 -0.46 -4.79 -3.06
C ILE A 97 0.50 -3.71 -3.57
N TYR A 98 1.72 -4.11 -3.87
CA TYR A 98 2.76 -3.21 -4.38
C TYR A 98 3.61 -3.94 -5.43
N ALA A 99 4.32 -3.17 -6.28
CA ALA A 99 5.09 -3.74 -7.39
C ALA A 99 6.59 -3.85 -7.13
N ALA A 100 7.14 -3.08 -6.19
CA ALA A 100 8.58 -3.04 -5.93
C ALA A 100 9.17 -4.43 -5.69
N LYS A 101 10.40 -4.66 -6.17
CA LYS A 101 11.11 -5.93 -5.96
C LYS A 101 11.60 -6.05 -4.53
N ASP A 102 12.01 -4.94 -3.92
CA ASP A 102 12.47 -4.91 -2.53
C ASP A 102 11.27 -5.05 -1.60
N THR A 103 11.19 -6.15 -0.88
CA THR A 103 10.07 -6.46 0.00
C THR A 103 10.20 -5.81 1.38
N VAL A 104 11.33 -5.19 1.66
CA VAL A 104 11.62 -4.57 2.97
C VAL A 104 11.55 -3.06 2.89
N HIS A 105 12.00 -2.47 1.80
CA HIS A 105 12.12 -1.01 1.64
C HIS A 105 11.14 -0.52 0.57
N ASN A 106 9.85 -0.54 0.90
CA ASN A 106 8.80 -0.04 0.01
C ASN A 106 7.69 0.62 0.84
N GLU A 107 6.84 1.42 0.17
CA GLU A 107 5.80 2.21 0.84
C GLU A 107 4.78 1.37 1.58
N ALA A 108 4.51 0.16 1.11
CA ALA A 108 3.51 -0.71 1.74
C ALA A 108 3.96 -1.15 3.14
N VAL A 109 5.26 -1.27 3.38
CA VAL A 109 5.80 -1.61 4.69
C VAL A 109 5.41 -0.56 5.73
N LEU A 110 5.54 0.72 5.37
CA LEU A 110 5.12 1.81 6.26
C LEU A 110 3.60 1.86 6.40
N LEU A 111 2.89 1.72 5.29
CA LEU A 111 1.42 1.76 5.30
C LEU A 111 0.84 0.64 6.16
N ARG A 112 1.44 -0.54 6.17
CA ARG A 112 0.96 -1.65 6.99
C ARG A 112 0.82 -1.25 8.46
N THR A 113 1.80 -0.53 8.99
CA THR A 113 1.77 -0.06 10.37
C THR A 113 0.57 0.85 10.61
N LEU A 114 0.31 1.77 9.68
CA LEU A 114 -0.82 2.70 9.79
C LEU A 114 -2.17 1.97 9.67
N PHE A 115 -2.26 1.01 8.76
CA PHE A 115 -3.47 0.22 8.59
C PHE A 115 -3.75 -0.65 9.81
N LYS A 116 -2.72 -1.27 10.39
CA LYS A 116 -2.88 -2.07 11.60
C LYS A 116 -3.41 -1.23 12.75
N ARG A 117 -2.90 -0.02 12.88
CA ARG A 117 -3.33 0.92 13.92
C ARG A 117 -4.80 1.28 13.76
N LYS A 118 -5.21 1.58 12.53
CA LYS A 118 -6.60 1.97 12.23
C LYS A 118 -7.56 0.78 12.35
N ALA A 119 -7.17 -0.37 11.84
CA ALA A 119 -8.02 -1.55 11.81
C ALA A 119 -8.12 -2.25 13.18
N GLY A 120 -7.07 -2.15 14.00
CA GLY A 120 -7.03 -2.76 15.32
C GLY A 120 -7.54 -1.89 16.44
N ALA A 121 -7.87 -0.64 16.13
CA ALA A 121 -8.32 0.32 17.13
C ALA A 121 -9.80 0.05 17.60
#